data_6863fdaca9a171d6f0c93e6b79c84cd8
#
_entry.id   6863fdaca9a171d6f0c93e6b79c84cd8
#
_cell.length_a   1.000
_cell.length_b   1.000
_cell.length_c   1.000
_cell.angle_alpha   90.00
_cell.angle_beta   90.00
_cell.angle_gamma   90.00
#
_symmetry.space_group_name_H-M   'P 1'
#
loop_
_entity.id
_entity.type
_entity.pdbx_description
1 polymer ?
#
loop_
_entity_poly.entity_id
_entity_poly.type
_entity_poly.pdbx_seq_one_letter_code
_entity_poly.pdbx_strand_id
1 'polypeptide(L)'
;SQLNLTMGSMGTVTFAKLFGSNVNAIDDVTPKVAEEAFDGAGGSVLQGIGSTTAKGSVAYKSPSFDLMGVSASFGVDYDPAAGATGNDHDAVATKDSGKGSGSGAVIKLSHDSGLTVGAGMESINSNSGNDAEAENVTAYALYTMGPVSVGYQGYYLDNGATTTGGAGNAGIQDYSGDAIGVAFNVNDQVSIGYQKISEDKEGTAGGATVTRDIKSLSAAYSSGGMTMSIQQTDTDNYSFATAGNELDTETVQVTLSFAF
;
A
#
# COMPACT_ATOMS: atom_id res chain seq x y z
N SER A 1 -11.01 10.03 13.41
CA SER A 1 -11.63 11.35 13.13
C SER A 1 -10.85 12.03 12.03
N GLN A 2 -11.55 12.67 11.10
CA GLN A 2 -10.97 13.39 9.97
C GLN A 2 -11.69 14.74 9.81
N LEU A 3 -10.94 15.80 9.52
CA LEU A 3 -11.44 17.11 9.16
C LEU A 3 -10.89 17.50 7.79
N ASN A 4 -11.76 17.71 6.82
CA ASN A 4 -11.40 18.15 5.48
C ASN A 4 -11.77 19.62 5.29
N LEU A 5 -10.79 20.41 4.84
CA LEU A 5 -10.98 21.79 4.42
C LEU A 5 -10.78 21.86 2.90
N THR A 6 -11.88 21.91 2.16
CA THR A 6 -11.87 22.07 0.71
C THR A 6 -11.86 23.55 0.33
N MET A 7 -10.84 23.96 -0.41
CA MET A 7 -10.56 25.35 -0.77
C MET A 7 -10.85 25.64 -2.25
N GLY A 8 -11.83 24.96 -2.84
CA GLY A 8 -12.19 25.10 -4.27
C GLY A 8 -11.03 24.74 -5.19
N SER A 9 -10.63 25.66 -6.04
CA SER A 9 -9.52 25.46 -6.98
C SER A 9 -8.13 25.36 -6.35
N MET A 10 -8.02 25.58 -5.04
CA MET A 10 -6.76 25.47 -4.32
C MET A 10 -6.55 24.09 -3.67
N GLY A 11 -7.45 23.13 -3.88
CA GLY A 11 -7.31 21.79 -3.36
C GLY A 11 -7.92 21.59 -1.97
N THR A 12 -7.49 20.52 -1.29
CA THR A 12 -8.04 20.12 0.01
C THR A 12 -6.91 19.88 1.01
N VAL A 13 -7.06 20.45 2.19
CA VAL A 13 -6.24 20.13 3.36
C VAL A 13 -7.04 19.20 4.27
N THR A 14 -6.42 18.11 4.66
CA THR A 14 -6.99 17.10 5.55
C THR A 14 -6.20 17.03 6.84
N PHE A 15 -6.88 17.11 7.97
CA PHE A 15 -6.33 16.78 9.28
C PHE A 15 -6.94 15.45 9.70
N ALA A 16 -6.14 14.42 9.84
CA ALA A 16 -6.61 13.08 10.12
C ALA A 16 -5.88 12.43 11.28
N LYS A 17 -6.60 11.52 11.95
CA LYS A 17 -6.02 10.58 12.89
C LYS A 17 -6.29 9.17 12.34
N LEU A 18 -5.28 8.46 11.91
CA LEU A 18 -5.28 7.08 11.41
C LEU A 18 -5.61 6.88 9.92
N PHE A 19 -6.19 7.84 9.21
CA PHE A 19 -6.57 7.67 7.80
C PHE A 19 -6.43 8.99 7.05
N GLY A 20 -6.28 8.92 5.74
CA GLY A 20 -6.43 10.06 4.85
C GLY A 20 -5.15 10.65 4.31
N SER A 21 -4.03 9.94 4.38
CA SER A 21 -2.84 10.35 3.64
C SER A 21 -3.01 10.08 2.14
N ASN A 22 -2.34 10.90 1.36
CA ASN A 22 -2.30 10.70 -0.09
C ASN A 22 -1.46 9.47 -0.45
N VAL A 23 -0.42 9.19 0.34
CA VAL A 23 0.49 8.04 0.13
C VAL A 23 -0.25 6.73 0.36
N ASN A 24 -1.08 6.64 1.39
CA ASN A 24 -1.89 5.45 1.65
C ASN A 24 -2.92 5.17 0.54
N ALA A 25 -3.30 6.18 -0.22
CA ALA A 25 -4.25 6.01 -1.32
C ALA A 25 -3.65 5.32 -2.57
N ILE A 26 -2.35 5.02 -2.55
CA ILE A 26 -1.65 4.33 -3.61
C ILE A 26 -0.87 3.10 -3.12
N ASP A 27 -1.19 2.59 -1.94
CA ASP A 27 -0.56 1.39 -1.37
C ASP A 27 -0.87 0.13 -2.21
N ASP A 28 -2.09 0.02 -2.74
CA ASP A 28 -2.53 -1.11 -3.55
C ASP A 28 -3.49 -0.67 -4.67
N VAL A 29 -2.97 -0.32 -5.81
CA VAL A 29 -3.79 0.19 -6.93
C VAL A 29 -4.01 -0.81 -8.07
N THR A 30 -3.48 -2.02 -7.97
CA THR A 30 -3.68 -3.03 -9.01
C THR A 30 -5.15 -3.46 -9.12
N PRO A 31 -5.70 -3.66 -10.35
CA PRO A 31 -7.08 -4.04 -10.53
C PRO A 31 -7.45 -5.34 -9.80
N LYS A 32 -8.59 -5.31 -9.12
CA LYS A 32 -9.15 -6.41 -8.34
C LYS A 32 -10.66 -6.51 -8.53
N VAL A 33 -11.26 -7.62 -8.16
CA VAL A 33 -12.72 -7.87 -8.25
C VAL A 33 -13.33 -8.15 -6.87
N ALA A 34 -12.53 -8.74 -5.98
CA ALA A 34 -12.89 -8.93 -4.57
C ALA A 34 -11.93 -8.13 -3.68
N GLU A 35 -11.44 -8.73 -2.62
CA GLU A 35 -10.44 -8.14 -1.73
C GLU A 35 -9.05 -8.16 -2.41
N GLU A 36 -8.12 -7.36 -1.94
CA GLU A 36 -6.73 -7.40 -2.37
C GLU A 36 -6.12 -8.78 -2.07
N ALA A 37 -5.24 -9.24 -2.96
CA ALA A 37 -4.55 -10.51 -2.73
C ALA A 37 -3.70 -10.49 -1.45
N PHE A 38 -3.21 -9.32 -1.07
CA PHE A 38 -2.49 -9.10 0.18
C PHE A 38 -3.31 -9.44 1.42
N ASP A 39 -4.56 -9.01 1.49
CA ASP A 39 -5.42 -9.21 2.64
C ASP A 39 -5.80 -10.68 2.83
N GLY A 40 -5.98 -11.41 1.73
CA GLY A 40 -6.23 -12.84 1.73
C GLY A 40 -5.05 -13.68 2.21
N ALA A 41 -3.84 -13.17 2.10
CA ALA A 41 -2.60 -13.86 2.46
C ALA A 41 -2.16 -13.69 3.92
N GLY A 42 -2.95 -12.99 4.74
CA GLY A 42 -2.62 -12.79 6.16
C GLY A 42 -1.55 -11.75 6.45
N GLY A 43 -1.47 -10.75 5.63
CA GLY A 43 -0.62 -9.56 5.79
C GLY A 43 0.57 -9.54 4.85
N SER A 44 0.63 -8.53 4.01
CA SER A 44 1.77 -8.20 3.19
C SER A 44 2.70 -7.25 3.93
N VAL A 45 3.98 -7.35 3.66
CA VAL A 45 4.98 -6.38 4.11
C VAL A 45 5.01 -5.17 3.18
N LEU A 46 4.57 -5.33 1.93
CA LEU A 46 4.63 -4.30 0.89
C LEU A 46 3.50 -3.26 0.93
N GLN A 47 2.49 -3.44 1.78
CA GLN A 47 1.57 -2.35 2.17
C GLN A 47 2.26 -1.31 3.07
N GLY A 48 3.57 -1.16 2.96
CA GLY A 48 4.37 -0.32 3.83
C GLY A 48 4.27 1.17 3.53
N ILE A 49 3.81 1.56 2.33
CA ILE A 49 3.62 2.98 2.03
C ILE A 49 2.35 3.49 2.71
N GLY A 50 2.45 4.63 3.41
CA GLY A 50 1.32 5.17 4.16
C GLY A 50 1.40 4.98 5.68
N SER A 51 2.49 4.46 6.19
CA SER A 51 2.73 4.31 7.63
C SER A 51 2.90 5.66 8.36
N THR A 52 3.10 6.76 7.61
CA THR A 52 3.18 8.13 8.14
C THR A 52 1.90 8.64 8.77
N THR A 53 0.79 7.90 8.69
CA THR A 53 -0.54 8.42 9.10
C THR A 53 -1.00 7.96 10.47
N ALA A 54 -0.15 7.28 11.22
CA ALA A 54 -0.60 6.53 12.39
C ALA A 54 -1.21 7.38 13.52
N LYS A 55 -0.91 8.69 13.67
CA LYS A 55 -1.31 9.40 14.91
C LYS A 55 -1.75 10.86 14.80
N GLY A 56 -1.75 11.45 13.65
CA GLY A 56 -2.21 12.81 13.47
C GLY A 56 -1.44 13.49 12.35
N SER A 57 -1.91 13.30 11.13
CA SER A 57 -1.28 13.83 9.92
C SER A 57 -1.99 15.06 9.41
N VAL A 58 -1.23 15.87 8.68
CA VAL A 58 -1.74 16.92 7.80
C VAL A 58 -1.42 16.51 6.38
N ALA A 59 -2.44 16.43 5.55
CA ALA A 59 -2.33 16.08 4.14
C ALA A 59 -2.86 17.23 3.27
N TYR A 60 -2.18 17.49 2.18
CA TYR A 60 -2.70 18.37 1.12
C TYR A 60 -2.83 17.59 -0.17
N LYS A 61 -3.99 17.73 -0.83
CA LYS A 61 -4.25 17.18 -2.16
C LYS A 61 -4.57 18.33 -3.12
N SER A 62 -3.83 18.41 -4.22
CA SER A 62 -4.11 19.38 -5.28
C SER A 62 -5.44 19.07 -5.98
N PRO A 63 -6.11 20.05 -6.58
CA PRO A 63 -7.08 19.76 -7.63
C PRO A 63 -6.39 19.08 -8.81
N SER A 64 -7.16 18.42 -9.66
CA SER A 64 -6.64 17.99 -10.97
C SER A 64 -6.46 19.20 -11.87
N PHE A 65 -5.39 19.21 -12.63
CA PHE A 65 -5.07 20.24 -13.63
C PHE A 65 -4.64 19.57 -14.94
N ASP A 66 -4.96 20.23 -16.06
CA ASP A 66 -4.61 19.71 -17.39
C ASP A 66 -3.16 20.07 -17.75
N LEU A 67 -2.41 19.07 -18.18
CA LEU A 67 -1.08 19.18 -18.76
C LEU A 67 -1.09 18.63 -20.19
N MET A 68 -1.49 19.44 -21.16
CA MET A 68 -1.50 19.06 -22.57
C MET A 68 -2.34 17.80 -22.86
N GLY A 69 -3.53 17.68 -22.25
CA GLY A 69 -4.43 16.55 -22.40
C GLY A 69 -4.18 15.39 -21.40
N VAL A 70 -3.26 15.59 -20.48
CA VAL A 70 -3.07 14.68 -19.33
C VAL A 70 -3.58 15.35 -18.07
N SER A 71 -4.53 14.72 -17.38
CA SER A 71 -4.98 15.17 -16.07
C SER A 71 -3.93 14.82 -15.02
N ALA A 72 -3.39 15.82 -14.35
CA ALA A 72 -2.36 15.66 -13.32
C ALA A 72 -2.90 16.07 -11.95
N SER A 73 -2.48 15.39 -10.90
CA SER A 73 -2.69 15.79 -9.51
C SER A 73 -1.52 15.32 -8.65
N PHE A 74 -1.32 16.00 -7.52
CA PHE A 74 -0.32 15.61 -6.53
C PHE A 74 -0.87 15.74 -5.11
N GLY A 75 -0.22 15.06 -4.18
CA GLY A 75 -0.47 15.16 -2.76
C GLY A 75 0.81 15.16 -1.96
N VAL A 76 0.78 15.78 -0.79
CA VAL A 76 1.87 15.73 0.19
C VAL A 76 1.27 15.50 1.57
N ASP A 77 2.00 14.74 2.38
CA ASP A 77 1.59 14.33 3.72
C ASP A 77 2.70 14.65 4.72
N TYR A 78 2.30 15.01 5.93
CA TYR A 78 3.22 15.18 7.04
C TYR A 78 2.58 14.68 8.34
N ASP A 79 3.32 13.84 9.06
CA ASP A 79 2.97 13.36 10.39
C ASP A 79 4.09 13.73 11.37
N PRO A 80 3.81 14.55 12.39
CA PRO A 80 4.83 14.94 13.37
C PRO A 80 5.26 13.78 14.28
N ALA A 81 4.53 12.67 14.30
CA ALA A 81 4.74 11.52 15.19
C ALA A 81 4.61 10.18 14.48
N ALA A 82 5.07 10.09 13.23
CA ALA A 82 5.06 8.87 12.43
C ALA A 82 5.77 7.73 13.18
N GLY A 83 5.12 6.58 13.25
CA GLY A 83 5.70 5.36 13.81
C GLY A 83 5.78 5.30 15.34
N ALA A 84 5.18 6.22 16.08
CA ALA A 84 5.01 6.04 17.51
C ALA A 84 4.00 4.90 17.79
N THR A 85 4.44 3.81 18.39
CA THR A 85 3.57 2.73 18.87
C THR A 85 3.00 3.11 20.25
N GLY A 86 1.67 3.14 20.40
CA GLY A 86 1.01 3.44 21.66
C GLY A 86 0.06 4.66 21.60
N ASN A 87 -0.79 4.83 22.59
CA ASN A 87 -1.76 5.92 22.70
C ASN A 87 -1.16 7.24 23.22
N ASP A 88 0.15 7.39 23.18
CA ASP A 88 0.85 8.48 23.84
C ASP A 88 0.80 9.77 23.02
N HIS A 89 -0.23 10.56 23.27
CA HIS A 89 -0.21 11.98 22.97
C HIS A 89 0.82 12.74 23.83
N ASP A 90 1.32 12.09 24.86
CA ASP A 90 2.29 12.63 25.81
C ASP A 90 3.68 12.01 25.64
N ALA A 91 4.11 11.78 24.42
CA ALA A 91 5.44 11.23 24.11
C ALA A 91 6.63 12.13 24.54
N VAL A 92 6.42 12.97 25.55
CA VAL A 92 7.51 13.72 26.21
C VAL A 92 8.26 12.86 27.22
N ALA A 93 7.73 11.71 27.63
CA ALA A 93 8.26 10.99 28.79
C ALA A 93 9.03 9.69 28.51
N THR A 94 8.92 9.09 27.33
CA THR A 94 9.73 7.91 27.01
C THR A 94 10.38 8.05 25.64
N LYS A 95 11.66 8.36 25.66
CA LYS A 95 12.54 8.48 24.49
C LYS A 95 12.77 7.16 23.75
N ASP A 96 11.86 6.20 23.81
CA ASP A 96 12.16 4.82 23.44
C ASP A 96 11.35 4.24 22.27
N SER A 97 10.56 5.04 21.58
CA SER A 97 9.96 4.55 20.34
C SER A 97 10.62 5.16 19.11
N GLY A 98 11.88 5.03 18.98
CA GLY A 98 12.82 5.28 17.88
C GLY A 98 12.38 5.95 16.56
N LYS A 99 11.14 6.39 16.41
CA LYS A 99 10.64 6.98 15.17
C LYS A 99 10.13 8.40 15.38
N GLY A 100 10.58 9.29 14.49
CA GLY A 100 10.26 10.71 14.48
C GLY A 100 9.09 11.08 13.58
N SER A 101 9.20 12.25 12.96
CA SER A 101 8.23 12.71 11.96
C SER A 101 8.33 11.90 10.67
N GLY A 102 7.25 11.84 9.94
CA GLY A 102 7.21 11.30 8.59
C GLY A 102 6.69 12.31 7.58
N SER A 103 7.07 12.12 6.35
CA SER A 103 6.55 12.91 5.22
C SER A 103 6.36 12.02 4.01
N GLY A 104 5.38 12.34 3.19
CA GLY A 104 5.09 11.62 1.96
C GLY A 104 4.70 12.54 0.83
N ALA A 105 4.86 12.05 -0.38
CA ALA A 105 4.44 12.74 -1.58
C ALA A 105 3.96 11.75 -2.64
N VAL A 106 2.93 12.12 -3.40
CA VAL A 106 2.39 11.33 -4.50
C VAL A 106 2.15 12.20 -5.72
N ILE A 107 2.26 11.59 -6.89
CA ILE A 107 1.82 12.16 -8.15
C ILE A 107 0.96 11.15 -8.90
N LYS A 108 -0.08 11.64 -9.58
CA LYS A 108 -0.94 10.85 -10.44
C LYS A 108 -1.15 11.58 -11.77
N LEU A 109 -0.99 10.87 -12.85
CA LEU A 109 -1.23 11.33 -14.22
C LEU A 109 -2.25 10.39 -14.87
N SER A 110 -3.30 10.94 -15.46
CA SER A 110 -4.34 10.17 -16.15
C SER A 110 -4.60 10.74 -17.53
N HIS A 111 -4.77 9.88 -18.51
CA HIS A 111 -5.05 10.25 -19.90
C HIS A 111 -6.37 9.63 -20.36
N ASP A 112 -7.10 10.29 -21.25
CA ASP A 112 -8.42 9.85 -21.75
C ASP A 112 -8.37 8.51 -22.49
N SER A 113 -7.18 8.03 -22.90
CA SER A 113 -7.01 6.67 -23.44
C SER A 113 -7.28 5.55 -22.44
N GLY A 114 -7.50 5.86 -21.16
CA GLY A 114 -7.64 4.89 -20.07
C GLY A 114 -6.33 4.59 -19.32
N LEU A 115 -5.21 5.22 -19.72
CA LEU A 115 -3.93 5.06 -19.02
C LEU A 115 -3.88 5.98 -17.79
N THR A 116 -3.50 5.39 -16.66
CA THR A 116 -3.14 6.12 -15.43
C THR A 116 -1.78 5.63 -14.97
N VAL A 117 -0.89 6.55 -14.64
CA VAL A 117 0.38 6.26 -14.00
C VAL A 117 0.53 7.10 -12.75
N GLY A 118 1.23 6.59 -11.76
CA GLY A 118 1.49 7.34 -10.55
C GLY A 118 2.70 6.79 -9.81
N ALA A 119 3.18 7.59 -8.90
CA ALA A 119 4.26 7.23 -8.00
C ALA A 119 4.10 7.94 -6.66
N GLY A 120 4.64 7.36 -5.62
CA GLY A 120 4.69 7.97 -4.32
C GLY A 120 5.93 7.52 -3.56
N MET A 121 6.31 8.37 -2.63
CA MET A 121 7.39 8.11 -1.70
C MET A 121 7.01 8.58 -0.30
N GLU A 122 7.57 7.92 0.67
CA GLU A 122 7.39 8.23 2.08
C GLU A 122 8.74 8.08 2.79
N SER A 123 8.98 8.95 3.74
CA SER A 123 10.17 8.91 4.59
C SER A 123 9.75 9.07 6.05
N ILE A 124 10.31 8.24 6.92
CA ILE A 124 10.06 8.26 8.36
C ILE A 124 11.40 8.43 9.08
N ASN A 125 11.58 9.59 9.70
CA ASN A 125 12.77 9.89 10.45
C ASN A 125 12.91 8.99 11.69
N SER A 126 14.11 8.55 11.97
CA SER A 126 14.43 7.89 13.23
C SER A 126 14.80 8.91 14.30
N ASN A 127 14.32 8.68 15.53
CA ASN A 127 14.74 9.43 16.72
C ASN A 127 15.84 8.70 17.50
N SER A 128 16.21 7.51 17.09
CA SER A 128 17.29 6.73 17.69
C SER A 128 18.60 7.00 16.96
N GLY A 129 19.66 7.24 17.69
CA GLY A 129 20.98 7.49 17.09
C GLY A 129 21.59 6.28 16.36
N ASN A 130 20.92 5.15 16.35
CA ASN A 130 21.38 3.90 15.74
C ASN A 130 20.51 3.42 14.58
N ASP A 131 19.35 4.06 14.32
CA ASP A 131 18.47 3.67 13.24
C ASP A 131 18.57 4.68 12.09
N ALA A 132 18.65 4.18 10.87
CA ALA A 132 18.53 4.99 9.67
C ALA A 132 17.08 5.42 9.45
N GLU A 133 16.88 6.39 8.59
CA GLU A 133 15.57 6.79 8.07
C GLU A 133 14.96 5.63 7.30
N ALA A 134 13.68 5.34 7.54
CA ALA A 134 12.94 4.38 6.73
C ALA A 134 12.36 5.07 5.50
N GLU A 135 12.51 4.47 4.34
CA GLU A 135 12.04 5.01 3.07
C GLU A 135 11.19 3.97 2.33
N ASN A 136 10.04 4.41 1.85
CA ASN A 136 9.12 3.59 1.05
C ASN A 136 8.86 4.29 -0.28
N VAL A 137 8.90 3.53 -1.36
CA VAL A 137 8.63 4.02 -2.71
C VAL A 137 7.70 3.06 -3.42
N THR A 138 6.72 3.59 -4.13
CA THR A 138 5.89 2.81 -5.05
C THR A 138 5.68 3.56 -6.35
N ALA A 139 5.55 2.81 -7.45
CA ALA A 139 5.15 3.35 -8.74
C ALA A 139 4.25 2.36 -9.46
N TYR A 140 3.26 2.87 -10.20
CA TYR A 140 2.28 2.04 -10.86
C TYR A 140 1.87 2.55 -12.23
N ALA A 141 1.37 1.62 -13.04
CA ALA A 141 0.71 1.91 -14.31
C ALA A 141 -0.57 1.06 -14.40
N LEU A 142 -1.68 1.71 -14.69
CA LEU A 142 -3.01 1.09 -14.86
C LEU A 142 -3.51 1.43 -16.26
N TYR A 143 -4.15 0.46 -16.90
CA TYR A 143 -4.79 0.69 -18.17
C TYR A 143 -6.18 0.03 -18.20
N THR A 144 -7.20 0.84 -18.52
CA THR A 144 -8.57 0.36 -18.65
C THR A 144 -9.05 0.58 -20.08
N MET A 145 -9.50 -0.51 -20.72
CA MET A 145 -10.06 -0.50 -22.07
C MET A 145 -11.33 -1.33 -22.10
N GLY A 146 -12.47 -0.65 -22.22
CA GLY A 146 -13.78 -1.29 -22.20
C GLY A 146 -13.98 -2.10 -20.90
N PRO A 147 -14.27 -3.40 -21.00
CA PRO A 147 -14.53 -4.23 -19.82
C PRO A 147 -13.27 -4.75 -19.12
N VAL A 148 -12.08 -4.46 -19.62
CA VAL A 148 -10.80 -4.97 -19.11
C VAL A 148 -10.02 -3.87 -18.42
N SER A 149 -9.50 -4.15 -17.24
CA SER A 149 -8.50 -3.33 -16.53
C SER A 149 -7.28 -4.18 -16.23
N VAL A 150 -6.09 -3.65 -16.52
CA VAL A 150 -4.81 -4.27 -16.19
C VAL A 150 -3.95 -3.27 -15.42
N GLY A 151 -3.12 -3.75 -14.51
CA GLY A 151 -2.24 -2.89 -13.74
C GLY A 151 -0.98 -3.60 -13.30
N TYR A 152 0.05 -2.80 -13.13
CA TYR A 152 1.33 -3.19 -12.55
C TYR A 152 1.72 -2.15 -11.51
N GLN A 153 2.25 -2.62 -10.39
CA GLN A 153 2.77 -1.76 -9.32
C GLN A 153 4.07 -2.37 -8.78
N GLY A 154 5.11 -1.56 -8.69
CA GLY A 154 6.37 -1.94 -8.06
C GLY A 154 6.54 -1.24 -6.71
N TYR A 155 7.21 -1.91 -5.77
CA TYR A 155 7.41 -1.46 -4.40
C TYR A 155 8.86 -1.59 -3.97
N TYR A 156 9.29 -0.68 -3.14
CA TYR A 156 10.53 -0.77 -2.38
C TYR A 156 10.32 -0.21 -0.98
N LEU A 157 10.76 -0.94 0.02
CA LEU A 157 10.66 -0.61 1.43
C LEU A 157 12.02 -0.81 2.10
N ASP A 158 12.71 0.28 2.41
CA ASP A 158 13.82 0.30 3.34
C ASP A 158 13.27 0.52 4.76
N ASN A 159 13.48 -0.42 5.65
CA ASN A 159 12.95 -0.33 7.02
C ASN A 159 13.84 0.47 7.98
N GLY A 160 14.91 1.11 7.46
CA GLY A 160 15.86 1.88 8.24
C GLY A 160 16.72 1.05 9.18
N ALA A 161 16.83 -0.27 8.95
CA ALA A 161 17.68 -1.12 9.78
C ALA A 161 19.16 -0.89 9.46
N THR A 162 19.93 -0.47 10.45
CA THR A 162 21.38 -0.43 10.31
C THR A 162 21.99 -1.82 10.54
N THR A 163 23.12 -2.11 9.92
CA THR A 163 23.87 -3.38 10.03
C THR A 163 24.36 -3.70 11.45
N THR A 164 24.19 -2.81 12.40
CA THR A 164 24.60 -2.94 13.80
C THR A 164 23.38 -3.11 14.72
N GLY A 165 22.78 -4.28 14.65
CA GLY A 165 22.04 -4.93 15.71
C GLY A 165 21.16 -4.10 16.65
N GLY A 166 20.07 -3.57 16.20
CA GLY A 166 18.92 -3.26 17.07
C GLY A 166 18.07 -4.52 17.27
N ALA A 167 17.67 -4.80 18.50
CA ALA A 167 17.06 -6.07 18.92
C ALA A 167 15.67 -6.40 18.37
N GLY A 168 15.19 -5.72 17.33
CA GLY A 168 13.88 -5.96 16.73
C GLY A 168 13.87 -6.35 15.25
N ASN A 169 14.86 -5.88 14.48
CA ASN A 169 14.94 -6.11 13.04
C ASN A 169 16.33 -6.62 12.61
N ALA A 170 17.05 -7.24 13.51
CA ALA A 170 18.37 -7.80 13.22
C ALA A 170 18.24 -8.85 12.12
N GLY A 171 18.71 -8.53 10.92
CA GLY A 171 18.77 -9.44 9.79
C GLY A 171 17.87 -9.10 8.60
N ILE A 172 17.04 -8.05 8.66
CA ILE A 172 16.24 -7.59 7.52
C ILE A 172 16.68 -6.18 7.15
N GLN A 173 17.11 -6.00 5.92
CA GLN A 173 17.55 -4.70 5.42
C GLN A 173 16.40 -4.00 4.69
N ASP A 174 15.86 -4.65 3.68
CA ASP A 174 14.80 -4.10 2.86
C ASP A 174 13.85 -5.17 2.32
N TYR A 175 12.79 -4.67 1.71
CA TYR A 175 11.84 -5.47 0.95
C TYR A 175 11.64 -4.80 -0.41
N SER A 176 11.51 -5.60 -1.43
CA SER A 176 11.09 -5.15 -2.75
C SER A 176 10.03 -6.09 -3.32
N GLY A 177 9.31 -5.66 -4.32
CA GLY A 177 8.38 -6.54 -4.99
C GLY A 177 7.53 -5.84 -6.02
N ASP A 178 6.70 -6.64 -6.63
CA ASP A 178 5.78 -6.19 -7.65
C ASP A 178 4.42 -6.90 -7.57
N ALA A 179 3.40 -6.20 -8.05
CA ALA A 179 2.05 -6.69 -8.16
C ALA A 179 1.53 -6.50 -9.59
N ILE A 180 0.88 -7.51 -10.12
CA ILE A 180 0.11 -7.45 -11.37
C ILE A 180 -1.34 -7.77 -11.04
N GLY A 181 -2.28 -6.95 -11.54
CA GLY A 181 -3.70 -7.17 -11.42
C GLY A 181 -4.40 -7.11 -12.78
N VAL A 182 -5.38 -7.98 -12.96
CA VAL A 182 -6.29 -7.97 -14.11
C VAL A 182 -7.70 -8.12 -13.61
N ALA A 183 -8.61 -7.24 -14.04
CA ALA A 183 -10.03 -7.35 -13.79
C ALA A 183 -10.80 -7.32 -15.13
N PHE A 184 -11.80 -8.18 -15.26
CA PHE A 184 -12.62 -8.29 -16.44
C PHE A 184 -14.10 -8.34 -16.07
N ASN A 185 -14.88 -7.37 -16.54
CA ASN A 185 -16.33 -7.37 -16.45
C ASN A 185 -16.92 -8.22 -17.57
N VAL A 186 -17.32 -9.45 -17.26
CA VAL A 186 -17.91 -10.39 -18.22
C VAL A 186 -19.24 -9.83 -18.76
N ASN A 187 -20.02 -9.21 -17.87
CA ASN A 187 -21.25 -8.48 -18.17
C ASN A 187 -21.57 -7.53 -16.99
N ASP A 188 -22.74 -6.89 -17.01
CA ASP A 188 -23.15 -5.92 -15.98
C ASP A 188 -23.29 -6.53 -14.56
N GLN A 189 -23.32 -7.84 -14.44
CA GLN A 189 -23.53 -8.54 -13.17
C GLN A 189 -22.30 -9.37 -12.73
N VAL A 190 -21.47 -9.82 -13.66
CA VAL A 190 -20.38 -10.77 -13.40
C VAL A 190 -19.04 -10.15 -13.73
N SER A 191 -18.13 -10.21 -12.78
CA SER A 191 -16.72 -9.83 -12.95
C SER A 191 -15.80 -10.95 -12.47
N ILE A 192 -14.63 -11.07 -13.09
CA ILE A 192 -13.56 -11.99 -12.70
C ILE A 192 -12.25 -11.21 -12.60
N GLY A 193 -11.40 -11.60 -11.66
CA GLY A 193 -10.13 -10.94 -11.42
C GLY A 193 -9.02 -11.93 -11.09
N TYR A 194 -7.80 -11.52 -11.42
CA TYR A 194 -6.57 -12.22 -11.06
C TYR A 194 -5.54 -11.20 -10.57
N GLN A 195 -4.87 -11.53 -9.48
CA GLN A 195 -3.72 -10.76 -8.98
C GLN A 195 -2.56 -11.73 -8.72
N LYS A 196 -1.35 -11.28 -9.01
CA LYS A 196 -0.11 -11.92 -8.59
C LYS A 196 0.79 -10.87 -7.95
N ILE A 197 1.37 -11.21 -6.81
CA ILE A 197 2.30 -10.39 -6.06
C ILE A 197 3.53 -11.23 -5.80
N SER A 198 4.71 -10.64 -6.01
CA SER A 198 5.98 -11.26 -5.67
C SER A 198 6.73 -10.31 -4.74
N GLU A 199 7.17 -10.80 -3.60
CA GLU A 199 7.85 -10.02 -2.57
C GLU A 199 9.18 -10.67 -2.21
N ASP A 200 10.23 -9.87 -2.25
CA ASP A 200 11.57 -10.25 -1.84
C ASP A 200 11.94 -9.56 -0.51
N LYS A 201 12.39 -10.37 0.43
CA LYS A 201 12.98 -9.90 1.68
C LYS A 201 14.48 -10.08 1.62
N GLU A 202 15.22 -8.99 1.78
CA GLU A 202 16.67 -9.01 1.82
C GLU A 202 17.21 -8.97 3.24
N GLY A 203 18.17 -9.84 3.52
CA GLY A 203 18.86 -9.88 4.81
C GLY A 203 20.02 -8.90 4.88
N THR A 204 20.30 -8.34 6.05
CA THR A 204 21.47 -7.50 6.27
C THR A 204 22.77 -8.28 6.05
N ALA A 205 23.82 -7.59 5.57
CA ALA A 205 25.19 -8.09 5.45
C ALA A 205 25.35 -9.32 4.52
N GLY A 206 24.64 -9.36 3.38
CA GLY A 206 24.75 -10.43 2.40
C GLY A 206 24.00 -11.69 2.79
N GLY A 207 22.96 -11.55 3.61
CA GLY A 207 21.97 -12.60 3.83
C GLY A 207 21.27 -12.99 2.53
N ALA A 208 20.75 -14.21 2.47
CA ALA A 208 20.04 -14.68 1.29
C ALA A 208 18.72 -13.90 1.13
N THR A 209 18.41 -13.52 -0.10
CA THR A 209 17.07 -13.05 -0.47
C THR A 209 16.08 -14.20 -0.32
N VAL A 210 14.95 -13.92 0.28
CA VAL A 210 13.85 -14.86 0.47
C VAL A 210 12.60 -14.30 -0.20
N THR A 211 12.08 -15.06 -1.16
CA THR A 211 10.89 -14.66 -1.93
C THR A 211 9.62 -15.26 -1.36
N ARG A 212 8.53 -14.51 -1.41
CA ARG A 212 7.16 -14.93 -1.21
C ARG A 212 6.33 -14.59 -2.44
N ASP A 213 5.58 -15.56 -2.95
CA ASP A 213 4.63 -15.35 -4.05
C ASP A 213 3.19 -15.48 -3.55
N ILE A 214 2.33 -14.54 -3.93
CA ILE A 214 0.90 -14.54 -3.64
C ILE A 214 0.14 -14.53 -4.96
N LYS A 215 -0.83 -15.42 -5.12
CA LYS A 215 -1.70 -15.51 -6.30
C LYS A 215 -3.15 -15.52 -5.84
N SER A 216 -3.98 -14.70 -6.45
CA SER A 216 -5.39 -14.61 -6.11
C SER A 216 -6.26 -14.67 -7.35
N LEU A 217 -7.27 -15.54 -7.33
CA LEU A 217 -8.32 -15.61 -8.33
C LEU A 217 -9.65 -15.24 -7.67
N SER A 218 -10.36 -14.29 -8.25
CA SER A 218 -11.62 -13.79 -7.70
C SER A 218 -12.73 -13.73 -8.74
N ALA A 219 -13.97 -13.86 -8.27
CA ALA A 219 -15.17 -13.62 -9.05
C ALA A 219 -16.22 -12.90 -8.20
N ALA A 220 -17.01 -12.04 -8.82
CA ALA A 220 -18.11 -11.36 -8.15
C ALA A 220 -19.38 -11.40 -9.02
N TYR A 221 -20.52 -11.48 -8.33
CA TYR A 221 -21.85 -11.37 -8.90
C TYR A 221 -22.64 -10.28 -8.17
N SER A 222 -23.17 -9.31 -8.93
CA SER A 222 -23.97 -8.20 -8.39
C SER A 222 -25.35 -8.19 -8.99
N SER A 223 -26.38 -8.12 -8.16
CA SER A 223 -27.79 -8.03 -8.60
C SER A 223 -28.67 -7.42 -7.52
N GLY A 224 -29.48 -6.41 -7.86
CA GLY A 224 -30.54 -5.88 -7.01
C GLY A 224 -30.07 -5.33 -5.66
N GLY A 225 -28.88 -4.72 -5.60
CA GLY A 225 -28.29 -4.20 -4.35
C GLY A 225 -27.55 -5.24 -3.52
N MET A 226 -27.44 -6.48 -4.02
CA MET A 226 -26.62 -7.55 -3.43
C MET A 226 -25.35 -7.74 -4.26
N THR A 227 -24.23 -7.92 -3.62
CA THR A 227 -22.97 -8.39 -4.24
C THR A 227 -22.45 -9.59 -3.47
N MET A 228 -22.16 -10.66 -4.19
CA MET A 228 -21.47 -11.84 -3.68
C MET A 228 -20.13 -11.96 -4.39
N SER A 229 -19.07 -12.12 -3.64
CA SER A 229 -17.75 -12.42 -4.20
C SER A 229 -17.14 -13.67 -3.57
N ILE A 230 -16.34 -14.34 -4.36
CA ILE A 230 -15.50 -15.45 -3.95
C ILE A 230 -14.06 -15.15 -4.38
N GLN A 231 -13.12 -15.45 -3.52
CA GLN A 231 -11.69 -15.29 -3.76
C GLN A 231 -10.94 -16.49 -3.21
N GLN A 232 -10.06 -17.05 -4.02
CA GLN A 232 -9.05 -18.00 -3.59
C GLN A 232 -7.70 -17.32 -3.66
N THR A 233 -6.93 -17.43 -2.59
CA THR A 233 -5.57 -16.87 -2.48
C THR A 233 -4.62 -17.98 -2.08
N ASP A 234 -3.62 -18.21 -2.89
CA ASP A 234 -2.52 -19.13 -2.66
C ASP A 234 -1.26 -18.32 -2.36
N THR A 235 -0.57 -18.64 -1.29
CA THR A 235 0.67 -17.99 -0.88
C THR A 235 1.76 -19.01 -0.71
N ASP A 236 2.78 -18.91 -1.54
CA ASP A 236 4.00 -19.70 -1.45
C ASP A 236 4.95 -18.99 -0.48
N ASN A 237 5.54 -19.72 0.45
CA ASN A 237 6.46 -19.22 1.49
C ASN A 237 5.88 -18.07 2.33
N TYR A 238 4.69 -18.27 2.89
CA TYR A 238 3.96 -17.30 3.70
C TYR A 238 4.79 -16.58 4.77
N SER A 239 5.70 -17.29 5.42
CA SER A 239 6.48 -16.78 6.56
C SER A 239 7.82 -16.14 6.16
N PHE A 240 8.15 -16.03 4.88
CA PHE A 240 9.50 -15.67 4.41
C PHE A 240 10.59 -16.51 5.05
N ALA A 241 10.36 -17.82 5.14
CA ALA A 241 11.33 -18.74 5.69
C ALA A 241 12.43 -19.03 4.66
N THR A 242 13.62 -19.33 5.16
CA THR A 242 14.73 -19.85 4.33
C THR A 242 14.43 -21.27 3.85
N ALA A 243 15.06 -21.64 2.75
CA ALA A 243 14.87 -22.93 2.07
C ALA A 243 14.78 -24.14 3.03
N GLY A 244 13.74 -24.93 2.85
CA GLY A 244 13.44 -26.12 3.66
C GLY A 244 12.54 -25.90 4.88
N ASN A 245 12.13 -24.66 5.13
CA ASN A 245 11.17 -24.31 6.20
C ASN A 245 10.00 -23.47 5.66
N GLU A 246 9.81 -23.40 4.35
CA GLU A 246 8.72 -22.68 3.72
C GLU A 246 7.37 -23.24 4.16
N LEU A 247 6.43 -22.38 4.41
CA LEU A 247 5.04 -22.70 4.71
C LEU A 247 4.17 -22.09 3.63
N ASP A 248 3.43 -22.92 2.93
CA ASP A 248 2.45 -22.47 1.94
C ASP A 248 1.08 -22.41 2.59
N THR A 249 0.28 -21.46 2.19
CA THR A 249 -1.10 -21.30 2.67
C THR A 249 -2.06 -21.12 1.52
N GLU A 250 -3.25 -21.69 1.67
CA GLU A 250 -4.39 -21.48 0.77
C GLU A 250 -5.57 -20.94 1.57
N THR A 251 -6.18 -19.88 1.08
CA THR A 251 -7.34 -19.26 1.71
C THR A 251 -8.47 -19.12 0.70
N VAL A 252 -9.69 -19.47 1.09
CA VAL A 252 -10.91 -19.20 0.32
C VAL A 252 -11.80 -18.28 1.14
N GLN A 253 -12.13 -17.13 0.56
CA GLN A 253 -13.02 -16.15 1.17
C GLN A 253 -14.30 -16.01 0.33
N VAL A 254 -15.44 -15.96 1.03
CA VAL A 254 -16.75 -15.63 0.42
C VAL A 254 -17.31 -14.44 1.14
N THR A 255 -17.60 -13.37 0.39
CA THR A 255 -18.16 -12.13 0.93
C THR A 255 -19.54 -11.88 0.34
N LEU A 256 -20.48 -11.49 1.19
CA LEU A 256 -21.82 -11.12 0.81
C LEU A 256 -22.14 -9.72 1.34
N SER A 257 -22.38 -8.77 0.46
CA SER A 257 -22.67 -7.37 0.77
C SER A 257 -24.06 -6.97 0.29
N PHE A 258 -24.73 -6.14 1.08
CA PHE A 258 -26.05 -5.59 0.75
C PHE A 258 -26.01 -4.07 0.84
N ALA A 259 -26.53 -3.38 -0.19
CA ALA A 259 -26.80 -1.95 -0.18
C ALA A 259 -28.31 -1.74 0.08
N PHE A 260 -28.62 -0.91 1.09
CA PHE A 260 -29.98 -0.57 1.49
C PHE A 260 -30.29 0.90 1.19
#